data_f783f5a35171bf57915865fd8a4bea62
#
_entry.id   f783f5a35171bf57915865fd8a4bea62
#
_cell.length_a   1.000
_cell.length_b   1.000
_cell.length_c   1.000
_cell.angle_alpha   90.00
_cell.angle_beta   90.00
_cell.angle_gamma   90.00
#
_symmetry.space_group_name_H-M   'P 1'
#
loop_
_entity.id
_entity.type
_entity.pdbx_description
1 polymer ?
#
loop_
_entity_poly.entity_id
_entity_poly.type
_entity_poly.pdbx_seq_one_letter_code
_entity_poly.pdbx_strand_id
1 'polypeptide(L)'
;MDKTARTGLLLIGLLLLVYFFVTNPTRKDVENYNTKKDSLAAVNQKTDSLNKIAPEVIKASEQSSSRVQDSLKALQLGAFGKLAEGVNDECILENDVLKIILNTKGGNIRSVQLKKFRRADSTDLILLESGFNKFNISFPTKQAQTINTSDLYYTPSTKQGESITLTASIDANTSLKQSYSLKPGSYVVGYDLKFDGMNSIISSQSLQVDWSARIPKQEKALTQEMQTTTIWYKIPDKDADYLSESSESTEDFPYDLKWIAFKQNFFNSTLIAENSFTTSKLTVKHIDLGNYVKELSTTAYLPFNVGQTNNDYAMKFYFGPNDYNILKTNDLGMEKMVKVGWGIFGWVNMFITIPIFEFLSKFISNFGIIILLLTLIIKLALFPMVYGSYKSMAKMKVLKPDIDQLNEKFKDDLQRRQQETMKLYKRAGVSPLGGCLPMLLQLPFLMSMFQFFPSCIDLRQQGFLWCDDLSTYDSIWTFGTNIPFYGDHVSLWTILMTLVTLAMTFWSNQFSTQPKEYKWIGYIMPVIFLGIFNNYSAGFSYYSTIATAMTLGQQLIARQLVDDNKLLAKIEENRKRPESQTESAFQRRLDEAMKQQQQRKKK
;
A
#
# COMPACT_ATOMS: atom_id res chain seq x y z
N MET A 1 14.73 -19.17 35.55
CA MET A 1 14.28 -17.97 34.80
C MET A 1 14.08 -16.85 35.80
N ASP A 2 14.84 -15.76 35.62
CA ASP A 2 14.78 -14.58 36.47
C ASP A 2 13.42 -13.88 36.32
N LYS A 3 12.90 -13.24 37.39
CA LYS A 3 11.59 -12.57 37.39
C LYS A 3 11.47 -11.54 36.25
N THR A 4 12.56 -10.83 35.92
CA THR A 4 12.61 -9.84 34.84
C THR A 4 12.50 -10.44 33.44
N ALA A 5 13.09 -11.62 33.21
CA ALA A 5 12.97 -12.34 31.93
C ALA A 5 11.57 -12.94 31.74
N ARG A 6 10.94 -13.43 32.83
CA ARG A 6 9.53 -13.85 32.80
C ARG A 6 8.59 -12.71 32.54
N THR A 7 8.84 -11.54 33.16
CA THR A 7 8.04 -10.34 32.93
C THR A 7 8.20 -9.81 31.52
N GLY A 8 9.41 -9.83 30.94
CA GLY A 8 9.65 -9.44 29.54
C GLY A 8 8.95 -10.37 28.54
N LEU A 9 8.98 -11.67 28.78
CA LEU A 9 8.33 -12.68 27.94
C LEU A 9 6.79 -12.62 28.07
N LEU A 10 6.28 -12.36 29.29
CA LEU A 10 4.86 -12.09 29.55
C LEU A 10 4.40 -10.80 28.89
N LEU A 11 5.22 -9.72 28.90
CA LEU A 11 4.89 -8.46 28.22
C LEU A 11 4.87 -8.61 26.69
N ILE A 12 5.82 -9.36 26.11
CA ILE A 12 5.82 -9.66 24.67
C ILE A 12 4.62 -10.55 24.32
N GLY A 13 4.33 -11.58 25.12
CA GLY A 13 3.15 -12.42 24.96
C GLY A 13 1.83 -11.64 25.12
N LEU A 14 1.78 -10.72 26.08
CA LEU A 14 0.63 -9.85 26.31
C LEU A 14 0.45 -8.85 25.16
N LEU A 15 1.54 -8.27 24.63
CA LEU A 15 1.49 -7.39 23.45
C LEU A 15 1.02 -8.13 22.19
N LEU A 16 1.47 -9.37 22.01
CA LEU A 16 1.00 -10.23 20.91
C LEU A 16 -0.47 -10.63 21.11
N LEU A 17 -0.90 -10.92 22.36
CA LEU A 17 -2.31 -11.19 22.68
C LEU A 17 -3.18 -9.95 22.51
N VAL A 18 -2.75 -8.77 22.97
CA VAL A 18 -3.48 -7.50 22.77
C VAL A 18 -3.59 -7.17 21.29
N TYR A 19 -2.50 -7.32 20.53
CA TYR A 19 -2.54 -7.18 19.07
C TYR A 19 -3.53 -8.17 18.44
N PHE A 20 -3.54 -9.43 18.91
CA PHE A 20 -4.48 -10.46 18.47
C PHE A 20 -5.95 -10.08 18.74
N PHE A 21 -6.27 -9.62 19.97
CA PHE A 21 -7.64 -9.24 20.33
C PHE A 21 -8.11 -7.94 19.66
N VAL A 22 -7.20 -7.01 19.35
CA VAL A 22 -7.51 -5.74 18.69
C VAL A 22 -7.68 -5.90 17.18
N THR A 23 -6.96 -6.86 16.56
CA THR A 23 -7.00 -7.06 15.10
C THR A 23 -7.93 -8.16 14.61
N ASN A 24 -8.43 -9.03 15.50
CA ASN A 24 -9.38 -10.08 15.11
C ASN A 24 -10.85 -9.63 15.28
N PRO A 25 -11.69 -9.87 14.27
CA PRO A 25 -13.13 -9.68 14.39
C PRO A 25 -13.68 -10.56 15.52
N THR A 26 -14.55 -10.02 16.35
CA THR A 26 -15.19 -10.75 17.44
C THR A 26 -16.06 -11.89 16.91
N ARG A 27 -16.29 -12.94 17.71
CA ARG A 27 -17.19 -14.06 17.33
C ARG A 27 -18.56 -13.58 16.83
N LYS A 28 -19.07 -12.46 17.36
CA LYS A 28 -20.32 -11.82 16.90
C LYS A 28 -20.21 -11.29 15.47
N ASP A 29 -19.05 -10.80 15.05
CA ASP A 29 -18.86 -10.30 13.69
C ASP A 29 -18.81 -11.45 12.68
N VAL A 30 -18.24 -12.60 13.07
CA VAL A 30 -18.20 -13.83 12.26
C VAL A 30 -19.56 -14.51 12.18
N GLU A 31 -20.34 -14.56 13.28
CA GLU A 31 -21.72 -15.08 13.28
C GLU A 31 -22.66 -14.19 12.45
N ASN A 32 -22.56 -12.87 12.59
CA ASN A 32 -23.30 -11.92 11.76
C ASN A 32 -22.92 -12.03 10.27
N TYR A 33 -21.66 -12.30 9.96
CA TYR A 33 -21.18 -12.54 8.59
C TYR A 33 -21.83 -13.80 7.99
N ASN A 34 -21.81 -14.93 8.71
CA ASN A 34 -22.37 -16.19 8.24
C ASN A 34 -23.90 -16.12 8.10
N THR A 35 -24.60 -15.49 9.04
CA THR A 35 -26.07 -15.33 8.99
C THR A 35 -26.51 -14.41 7.84
N LYS A 36 -25.74 -13.34 7.53
CA LYS A 36 -25.98 -12.49 6.37
C LYS A 36 -25.68 -13.21 5.05
N LYS A 37 -24.62 -14.03 5.00
CA LYS A 37 -24.26 -14.81 3.82
C LYS A 37 -25.36 -15.81 3.45
N ASP A 38 -25.93 -16.51 4.44
CA ASP A 38 -27.00 -17.47 4.22
C ASP A 38 -28.32 -16.79 3.82
N SER A 39 -28.62 -15.61 4.38
CA SER A 39 -29.79 -14.82 3.98
C SER A 39 -29.66 -14.23 2.57
N LEU A 40 -28.45 -13.79 2.15
CA LEU A 40 -28.17 -13.31 0.79
C LEU A 40 -28.21 -14.45 -0.24
N ALA A 41 -27.71 -15.63 0.10
CA ALA A 41 -27.82 -16.82 -0.77
C ALA A 41 -29.28 -17.24 -0.99
N ALA A 42 -30.13 -17.16 0.04
CA ALA A 42 -31.56 -17.43 -0.05
C ALA A 42 -32.33 -16.37 -0.85
N VAL A 43 -31.91 -15.10 -0.78
CA VAL A 43 -32.49 -14.00 -1.59
C VAL A 43 -32.08 -14.14 -3.05
N ASN A 44 -30.83 -14.45 -3.34
CA ASN A 44 -30.34 -14.63 -4.72
C ASN A 44 -31.00 -15.85 -5.40
N GLN A 45 -31.21 -16.96 -4.68
CA GLN A 45 -31.96 -18.10 -5.23
C GLN A 45 -33.44 -17.78 -5.52
N LYS A 46 -34.08 -16.91 -4.71
CA LYS A 46 -35.43 -16.44 -4.99
C LYS A 46 -35.48 -15.46 -6.16
N THR A 47 -34.48 -14.64 -6.35
CA THR A 47 -34.39 -13.67 -7.45
C THR A 47 -34.14 -14.39 -8.79
N ASP A 48 -33.31 -15.44 -8.81
CA ASP A 48 -33.07 -16.25 -10.02
C ASP A 48 -34.30 -17.09 -10.43
N SER A 49 -35.13 -17.49 -9.48
CA SER A 49 -36.41 -18.17 -9.78
C SER A 49 -37.51 -17.25 -10.27
N LEU A 50 -37.51 -15.97 -9.87
CA LEU A 50 -38.43 -14.95 -10.35
C LEU A 50 -38.08 -14.38 -11.72
N ASN A 51 -36.78 -14.32 -12.06
CA ASN A 51 -36.31 -13.86 -13.36
C ASN A 51 -36.57 -14.84 -14.54
N LYS A 52 -37.07 -16.06 -14.25
CA LYS A 52 -37.42 -17.05 -15.28
C LYS A 52 -38.89 -16.99 -15.75
N ILE A 53 -39.73 -16.14 -15.14
CA ILE A 53 -41.20 -16.21 -15.35
C ILE A 53 -41.81 -14.91 -15.96
N ALA A 54 -41.17 -13.97 -16.53
CA ALA A 54 -41.83 -13.00 -17.43
C ALA A 54 -40.91 -11.90 -17.98
N PRO A 55 -40.30 -12.09 -19.16
CA PRO A 55 -39.49 -11.03 -19.80
C PRO A 55 -40.31 -9.94 -20.53
N GLU A 56 -41.60 -10.18 -20.87
CA GLU A 56 -42.37 -9.26 -21.72
C GLU A 56 -43.30 -8.30 -20.98
N VAL A 57 -43.87 -8.70 -19.84
CA VAL A 57 -44.82 -7.86 -19.10
C VAL A 57 -44.15 -6.83 -18.24
N ILE A 58 -42.93 -7.09 -17.77
CA ILE A 58 -42.13 -6.16 -16.93
C ILE A 58 -41.63 -4.98 -17.76
N LYS A 59 -41.23 -5.19 -19.00
CA LYS A 59 -40.77 -4.09 -19.89
C LYS A 59 -41.84 -3.05 -20.19
N ALA A 60 -43.09 -3.45 -20.32
CA ALA A 60 -44.19 -2.51 -20.61
C ALA A 60 -44.64 -1.72 -19.37
N SER A 61 -44.58 -2.31 -18.15
CA SER A 61 -44.95 -1.62 -16.91
C SER A 61 -43.83 -0.71 -16.37
N GLU A 62 -42.57 -1.07 -16.59
CA GLU A 62 -41.43 -0.21 -16.24
C GLU A 62 -41.33 1.02 -17.15
N GLN A 63 -41.62 0.91 -18.44
CA GLN A 63 -41.65 2.05 -19.36
C GLN A 63 -42.78 3.04 -19.08
N SER A 64 -43.95 2.58 -18.60
CA SER A 64 -45.04 3.50 -18.25
C SER A 64 -44.81 4.20 -16.91
N SER A 65 -44.25 3.53 -15.92
CA SER A 65 -43.89 4.12 -14.61
C SER A 65 -42.70 5.08 -14.73
N SER A 66 -41.73 4.81 -15.60
CA SER A 66 -40.62 5.73 -15.84
C SER A 66 -41.06 7.04 -16.51
N ARG A 67 -41.95 6.99 -17.49
CA ARG A 67 -42.46 8.20 -18.17
C ARG A 67 -43.24 9.12 -17.23
N VAL A 68 -44.05 8.57 -16.31
CA VAL A 68 -44.78 9.39 -15.31
C VAL A 68 -43.79 10.01 -14.31
N GLN A 69 -42.77 9.27 -13.90
CA GLN A 69 -41.71 9.79 -13.02
C GLN A 69 -40.85 10.86 -13.72
N ASP A 70 -40.52 10.68 -14.99
CA ASP A 70 -39.77 11.66 -15.78
C ASP A 70 -40.56 12.95 -16.03
N SER A 71 -41.87 12.84 -16.28
CA SER A 71 -42.78 14.01 -16.40
C SER A 71 -42.94 14.78 -15.08
N LEU A 72 -42.99 14.09 -13.93
CA LEU A 72 -42.99 14.74 -12.62
C LEU A 72 -41.65 15.42 -12.31
N LYS A 73 -40.56 14.81 -12.66
CA LYS A 73 -39.20 15.41 -12.57
C LYS A 73 -39.07 16.62 -13.47
N ALA A 74 -39.58 16.58 -14.71
CA ALA A 74 -39.58 17.71 -15.61
C ALA A 74 -40.25 18.96 -15.05
N LEU A 75 -41.39 18.76 -14.34
CA LEU A 75 -42.07 19.85 -13.64
C LEU A 75 -41.26 20.39 -12.45
N GLN A 76 -40.53 19.54 -11.74
CA GLN A 76 -39.65 19.92 -10.62
C GLN A 76 -38.35 20.65 -11.06
N LEU A 77 -37.88 20.42 -12.28
CA LEU A 77 -36.66 21.01 -12.82
C LEU A 77 -36.84 22.40 -13.45
N GLY A 78 -38.05 22.90 -13.57
CA GLY A 78 -38.34 24.26 -14.08
C GLY A 78 -37.76 24.51 -15.47
N ALA A 79 -36.83 25.47 -15.59
CA ALA A 79 -36.15 25.80 -16.86
C ALA A 79 -35.40 24.60 -17.48
N PHE A 80 -34.97 23.63 -16.65
CA PHE A 80 -34.28 22.41 -17.09
C PHE A 80 -35.25 21.27 -17.44
N GLY A 81 -36.55 21.45 -17.33
CA GLY A 81 -37.55 20.40 -17.52
C GLY A 81 -37.44 19.68 -18.87
N LYS A 82 -37.10 20.41 -19.94
CA LYS A 82 -36.85 19.82 -21.27
C LYS A 82 -35.66 18.86 -21.31
N LEU A 83 -34.73 18.98 -20.37
CA LEU A 83 -33.54 18.14 -20.28
C LEU A 83 -33.75 16.92 -19.34
N ALA A 84 -34.93 16.79 -18.74
CA ALA A 84 -35.29 15.63 -17.93
C ALA A 84 -35.65 14.40 -18.78
N GLU A 85 -35.98 14.61 -20.04
CA GLU A 85 -36.38 13.55 -20.97
C GLU A 85 -35.32 13.38 -22.06
N GLY A 86 -34.97 12.15 -22.38
CA GLY A 86 -33.99 11.84 -23.43
C GLY A 86 -33.67 10.36 -23.49
N VAL A 87 -32.79 9.99 -24.40
CA VAL A 87 -32.27 8.63 -24.53
C VAL A 87 -30.93 8.57 -23.82
N ASN A 88 -30.76 7.56 -22.95
CA ASN A 88 -29.50 7.33 -22.26
C ASN A 88 -28.57 6.48 -23.15
N ASP A 89 -27.85 7.13 -24.04
CA ASP A 89 -26.88 6.51 -24.94
C ASP A 89 -25.48 6.50 -24.32
N GLU A 90 -24.63 5.60 -24.83
CA GLU A 90 -23.24 5.49 -24.43
C GLU A 90 -22.32 6.09 -25.51
N CYS A 91 -21.38 6.93 -25.08
CA CYS A 91 -20.30 7.43 -25.91
C CYS A 91 -18.98 6.83 -25.48
N ILE A 92 -18.19 6.31 -26.41
CA ILE A 92 -16.91 5.67 -26.12
C ILE A 92 -15.76 6.61 -26.50
N LEU A 93 -14.93 6.92 -25.54
CA LEU A 93 -13.66 7.61 -25.71
C LEU A 93 -12.51 6.66 -25.32
N GLU A 94 -11.65 6.31 -26.28
CA GLU A 94 -10.59 5.35 -26.04
C GLU A 94 -9.30 5.68 -26.79
N ASN A 95 -8.19 5.25 -26.17
CA ASN A 95 -6.86 5.21 -26.76
C ASN A 95 -6.24 3.81 -26.59
N ASP A 96 -4.93 3.69 -26.71
CA ASP A 96 -4.18 2.43 -26.56
C ASP A 96 -4.10 1.91 -25.11
N VAL A 97 -4.33 2.76 -24.10
CA VAL A 97 -4.22 2.40 -22.67
C VAL A 97 -5.54 2.45 -21.91
N LEU A 98 -6.49 3.31 -22.32
CA LEU A 98 -7.78 3.53 -21.66
C LEU A 98 -8.95 3.28 -22.59
N LYS A 99 -10.06 2.76 -22.03
CA LYS A 99 -11.39 2.82 -22.62
C LYS A 99 -12.35 3.41 -21.59
N ILE A 100 -13.01 4.50 -21.97
CA ILE A 100 -13.92 5.26 -21.12
C ILE A 100 -15.30 5.22 -21.76
N ILE A 101 -16.31 4.88 -20.99
CA ILE A 101 -17.71 4.92 -21.40
C ILE A 101 -18.35 6.12 -20.69
N LEU A 102 -18.89 7.04 -21.47
CA LEU A 102 -19.64 8.20 -21.03
C LEU A 102 -21.13 7.97 -21.25
N ASN A 103 -21.96 8.43 -20.32
CA ASN A 103 -23.41 8.42 -20.47
C ASN A 103 -23.92 9.77 -20.95
N THR A 104 -24.91 9.78 -21.83
CA THR A 104 -25.67 11.00 -22.17
C THR A 104 -26.58 11.43 -21.04
N LYS A 105 -27.08 10.54 -20.19
CA LYS A 105 -27.73 10.90 -18.93
C LYS A 105 -26.67 11.24 -17.88
N GLY A 106 -26.67 12.45 -17.38
CA GLY A 106 -25.68 12.98 -16.44
C GLY A 106 -24.44 13.56 -17.11
N GLY A 107 -24.15 13.22 -18.34
CA GLY A 107 -22.95 13.67 -19.05
C GLY A 107 -21.64 13.22 -18.43
N ASN A 108 -21.63 12.13 -17.67
CA ASN A 108 -20.53 11.73 -16.82
C ASN A 108 -19.88 10.39 -17.23
N ILE A 109 -18.73 10.09 -16.63
CA ILE A 109 -18.02 8.83 -16.82
C ILE A 109 -18.80 7.71 -16.12
N ARG A 110 -19.23 6.71 -16.90
CA ARG A 110 -19.93 5.52 -16.43
C ARG A 110 -18.97 4.39 -16.02
N SER A 111 -17.96 4.15 -16.86
CA SER A 111 -16.99 3.06 -16.64
C SER A 111 -15.62 3.44 -17.21
N VAL A 112 -14.57 2.94 -16.56
CA VAL A 112 -13.17 3.13 -16.97
C VAL A 112 -12.45 1.78 -16.94
N GLN A 113 -11.95 1.35 -18.09
CA GLN A 113 -11.14 0.13 -18.27
C GLN A 113 -9.69 0.50 -18.58
N LEU A 114 -8.73 -0.15 -17.89
CA LEU A 114 -7.31 -0.13 -18.22
C LEU A 114 -6.98 -1.27 -19.18
N LYS A 115 -6.72 -0.96 -20.46
CA LYS A 115 -6.57 -1.95 -21.54
C LYS A 115 -5.29 -2.82 -21.42
N LYS A 116 -4.24 -2.29 -20.78
CA LYS A 116 -2.95 -2.96 -20.61
C LYS A 116 -2.86 -3.86 -19.36
N PHE A 117 -3.90 -3.87 -18.53
CA PHE A 117 -3.90 -4.61 -17.28
C PHE A 117 -5.09 -5.55 -17.19
N ARG A 118 -4.93 -6.61 -16.39
CA ARG A 118 -5.98 -7.60 -16.10
C ARG A 118 -6.21 -7.68 -14.60
N ARG A 119 -7.38 -8.13 -14.16
CA ARG A 119 -7.64 -8.52 -12.77
C ARG A 119 -6.91 -9.82 -12.42
N ALA A 120 -6.86 -10.16 -11.15
CA ALA A 120 -6.24 -11.41 -10.68
C ALA A 120 -6.92 -12.69 -11.28
N ASP A 121 -8.18 -12.60 -11.65
CA ASP A 121 -8.95 -13.65 -12.33
C ASP A 121 -8.82 -13.63 -13.87
N SER A 122 -7.89 -12.82 -14.40
CA SER A 122 -7.64 -12.62 -15.85
C SER A 122 -8.75 -11.91 -16.61
N THR A 123 -9.78 -11.40 -15.96
CA THR A 123 -10.81 -10.55 -16.58
C THR A 123 -10.28 -9.12 -16.81
N ASP A 124 -11.06 -8.33 -17.56
CA ASP A 124 -10.71 -6.94 -17.84
C ASP A 124 -10.61 -6.10 -16.54
N LEU A 125 -9.58 -5.28 -16.45
CA LEU A 125 -9.37 -4.40 -15.31
C LEU A 125 -10.23 -3.14 -15.45
N ILE A 126 -11.30 -3.07 -14.68
CA ILE A 126 -12.23 -1.93 -14.65
C ILE A 126 -12.03 -1.20 -13.32
N LEU A 127 -11.58 0.07 -13.39
CA LEU A 127 -11.38 0.92 -12.21
C LEU A 127 -12.69 1.45 -11.65
N LEU A 128 -13.57 1.90 -12.52
CA LEU A 128 -14.89 2.43 -12.19
C LEU A 128 -15.93 1.60 -12.93
N GLU A 129 -16.84 0.98 -12.17
CA GLU A 129 -17.88 0.11 -12.72
C GLU A 129 -19.21 0.86 -12.88
N SER A 130 -19.90 0.54 -13.96
CA SER A 130 -21.25 1.03 -14.24
C SER A 130 -22.21 0.74 -13.06
N GLY A 131 -22.97 1.75 -12.67
CA GLY A 131 -23.95 1.67 -11.56
C GLY A 131 -23.34 1.89 -10.18
N PHE A 132 -22.03 1.77 -10.02
CA PHE A 132 -21.33 1.94 -8.74
C PHE A 132 -20.40 3.15 -8.72
N ASN A 133 -20.18 3.79 -9.86
CA ASN A 133 -19.54 5.10 -10.00
C ASN A 133 -20.64 6.17 -10.17
N LYS A 134 -20.66 7.15 -9.28
CA LYS A 134 -21.62 8.27 -9.31
C LYS A 134 -20.83 9.57 -9.29
N PHE A 135 -21.03 10.38 -10.31
CA PHE A 135 -20.46 11.72 -10.40
C PHE A 135 -21.60 12.70 -10.69
N ASN A 136 -21.73 13.74 -9.88
CA ASN A 136 -22.79 14.71 -9.96
C ASN A 136 -22.27 16.11 -9.65
N ILE A 137 -22.79 17.11 -10.34
CA ILE A 137 -22.58 18.50 -9.99
C ILE A 137 -23.95 19.09 -9.67
N SER A 138 -24.11 19.69 -8.49
CA SER A 138 -25.35 20.27 -8.06
C SER A 138 -25.23 21.75 -7.76
N PHE A 139 -26.27 22.48 -8.05
CA PHE A 139 -26.38 23.92 -7.79
C PHE A 139 -27.83 24.34 -7.55
N PRO A 140 -28.07 25.29 -6.62
CA PRO A 140 -29.39 25.86 -6.41
C PRO A 140 -29.68 26.95 -7.47
N THR A 141 -30.92 27.03 -7.89
CA THR A 141 -31.43 28.08 -8.79
C THR A 141 -32.07 29.23 -8.02
N LYS A 142 -32.26 30.39 -8.68
CA LYS A 142 -33.00 31.54 -8.12
C LYS A 142 -34.48 31.22 -7.79
N GLN A 143 -35.01 30.14 -8.35
CA GLN A 143 -36.35 29.63 -8.08
C GLN A 143 -36.40 28.63 -6.89
N ALA A 144 -35.33 28.59 -6.10
CA ALA A 144 -35.17 27.68 -4.94
C ALA A 144 -35.24 26.17 -5.29
N GLN A 145 -34.89 25.81 -6.53
CA GLN A 145 -34.76 24.42 -6.99
C GLN A 145 -33.29 24.02 -6.97
N THR A 146 -32.95 22.78 -6.56
CA THR A 146 -31.62 22.22 -6.69
C THR A 146 -31.54 21.38 -7.96
N ILE A 147 -30.67 21.74 -8.87
CA ILE A 147 -30.42 21.01 -10.11
C ILE A 147 -29.24 20.07 -9.90
N ASN A 148 -29.40 18.81 -10.27
CA ASN A 148 -28.37 17.80 -10.33
C ASN A 148 -28.05 17.48 -11.77
N THR A 149 -26.79 17.59 -12.18
CA THR A 149 -26.39 17.26 -13.55
C THR A 149 -26.69 15.81 -13.93
N SER A 150 -26.65 14.90 -12.93
CA SER A 150 -27.00 13.49 -13.11
C SER A 150 -28.45 13.24 -13.55
N ASP A 151 -29.36 14.20 -13.36
CA ASP A 151 -30.76 14.10 -13.77
C ASP A 151 -31.01 14.61 -15.19
N LEU A 152 -30.02 15.28 -15.80
CA LEU A 152 -30.14 15.92 -17.12
C LEU A 152 -29.65 15.00 -18.24
N TYR A 153 -30.30 15.10 -19.41
CA TYR A 153 -29.85 14.46 -20.63
C TYR A 153 -29.06 15.44 -21.50
N TYR A 154 -27.93 14.95 -22.01
CA TYR A 154 -26.98 15.71 -22.83
C TYR A 154 -27.01 15.19 -24.26
N THR A 155 -26.84 16.11 -25.21
CA THR A 155 -26.63 15.78 -26.60
C THR A 155 -25.14 15.70 -26.89
N PRO A 156 -24.63 14.53 -27.36
CA PRO A 156 -23.23 14.39 -27.70
C PRO A 156 -22.91 15.12 -29.02
N SER A 157 -21.75 15.78 -29.06
CA SER A 157 -21.17 16.22 -30.32
C SER A 157 -20.68 15.02 -31.13
N THR A 158 -20.59 15.16 -32.43
CA THR A 158 -19.84 14.21 -33.25
C THR A 158 -18.41 14.14 -32.73
N LYS A 159 -17.88 12.92 -32.54
CA LYS A 159 -16.50 12.69 -32.04
C LYS A 159 -15.52 13.43 -32.96
N GLN A 160 -14.86 14.47 -32.45
CA GLN A 160 -13.83 15.22 -33.17
C GLN A 160 -12.46 14.73 -32.67
N GLY A 161 -11.86 13.78 -33.40
CA GLY A 161 -10.56 13.24 -33.06
C GLY A 161 -10.56 12.55 -31.68
N GLU A 162 -9.89 13.18 -30.72
CA GLU A 162 -9.63 12.65 -29.36
C GLU A 162 -10.57 13.24 -28.29
N SER A 163 -11.66 13.94 -28.70
CA SER A 163 -12.56 14.63 -27.76
C SER A 163 -14.03 14.39 -28.06
N ILE A 164 -14.87 14.46 -27.03
CA ILE A 164 -16.33 14.41 -27.07
C ILE A 164 -16.85 15.52 -26.15
N THR A 165 -17.79 16.33 -26.67
CA THR A 165 -18.51 17.33 -25.87
C THR A 165 -19.96 16.89 -25.68
N LEU A 166 -20.43 16.87 -24.45
CA LEU A 166 -21.80 16.58 -24.05
C LEU A 166 -22.46 17.91 -23.66
N THR A 167 -23.52 18.32 -24.38
CA THR A 167 -24.17 19.63 -24.21
C THR A 167 -25.60 19.47 -23.73
N ALA A 168 -25.95 20.15 -22.63
CA ALA A 168 -27.31 20.32 -22.14
C ALA A 168 -27.73 21.81 -22.39
N SER A 169 -28.51 22.08 -23.44
CA SER A 169 -28.95 23.41 -23.80
C SER A 169 -30.37 23.68 -23.31
N ILE A 170 -30.55 24.76 -22.54
CA ILE A 170 -31.85 25.24 -22.08
C ILE A 170 -32.48 26.10 -23.22
N ASP A 171 -31.67 27.00 -23.75
CA ASP A 171 -31.99 27.88 -24.89
C ASP A 171 -30.72 28.16 -25.72
N ALA A 172 -30.81 29.09 -26.68
CA ALA A 172 -29.69 29.42 -27.59
C ALA A 172 -28.46 30.03 -26.89
N ASN A 173 -28.66 30.68 -25.73
CA ASN A 173 -27.61 31.39 -25.00
C ASN A 173 -27.25 30.75 -23.65
N THR A 174 -28.02 29.73 -23.21
CA THR A 174 -27.89 29.13 -21.90
C THR A 174 -27.64 27.64 -22.05
N SER A 175 -26.44 27.21 -21.67
CA SER A 175 -26.06 25.81 -21.80
C SER A 175 -25.04 25.38 -20.74
N LEU A 176 -25.05 24.06 -20.45
CA LEU A 176 -24.05 23.39 -19.68
C LEU A 176 -23.33 22.37 -20.57
N LYS A 177 -22.01 22.48 -20.65
CA LYS A 177 -21.17 21.63 -21.49
C LYS A 177 -20.16 20.89 -20.66
N GLN A 178 -20.04 19.58 -20.91
CA GLN A 178 -19.02 18.71 -20.35
C GLN A 178 -18.19 18.14 -21.49
N SER A 179 -16.91 18.51 -21.56
CA SER A 179 -16.00 18.11 -22.64
C SER A 179 -14.94 17.18 -22.09
N TYR A 180 -14.78 16.05 -22.75
CA TYR A 180 -13.79 15.03 -22.41
C TYR A 180 -12.79 14.90 -23.54
N SER A 181 -11.49 14.90 -23.22
CA SER A 181 -10.40 14.73 -24.19
C SER A 181 -9.39 13.69 -23.71
N LEU A 182 -8.93 12.82 -24.61
CA LEU A 182 -8.01 11.72 -24.29
C LEU A 182 -6.94 11.60 -25.39
N LYS A 183 -5.70 11.96 -25.07
CA LYS A 183 -4.57 11.87 -25.98
C LYS A 183 -4.06 10.42 -26.13
N PRO A 184 -3.44 10.05 -27.26
CA PRO A 184 -2.78 8.77 -27.43
C PRO A 184 -1.76 8.48 -26.31
N GLY A 185 -1.74 7.25 -25.81
CA GLY A 185 -0.82 6.79 -24.75
C GLY A 185 -1.01 7.41 -23.36
N SER A 186 -1.98 8.31 -23.19
CA SER A 186 -2.19 9.04 -21.93
C SER A 186 -3.16 8.33 -20.99
N TYR A 187 -2.83 8.32 -19.70
CA TYR A 187 -3.72 7.99 -18.59
C TYR A 187 -4.48 9.21 -18.05
N VAL A 188 -4.21 10.41 -18.59
CA VAL A 188 -4.86 11.67 -18.21
C VAL A 188 -5.97 11.98 -19.18
N VAL A 189 -7.16 12.21 -18.67
CA VAL A 189 -8.37 12.64 -19.39
C VAL A 189 -8.60 14.10 -19.07
N GLY A 190 -8.58 14.98 -20.08
CA GLY A 190 -9.02 16.36 -19.91
C GLY A 190 -10.53 16.38 -19.65
N TYR A 191 -10.97 17.19 -18.69
CA TYR A 191 -12.38 17.38 -18.35
C TYR A 191 -12.65 18.86 -18.18
N ASP A 192 -13.31 19.46 -19.16
CA ASP A 192 -13.71 20.87 -19.15
C ASP A 192 -15.20 20.96 -18.90
N LEU A 193 -15.58 21.74 -17.88
CA LEU A 193 -16.95 22.01 -17.50
C LEU A 193 -17.24 23.50 -17.76
N LYS A 194 -18.25 23.80 -18.58
CA LYS A 194 -18.60 25.17 -18.98
C LYS A 194 -20.05 25.48 -18.72
N PHE A 195 -20.29 26.61 -18.07
CA PHE A 195 -21.59 27.17 -17.79
C PHE A 195 -21.76 28.47 -18.63
N ASP A 196 -22.45 28.37 -19.74
CA ASP A 196 -22.73 29.53 -20.62
C ASP A 196 -24.09 30.13 -20.25
N GLY A 197 -24.18 31.43 -19.95
CA GLY A 197 -25.43 32.15 -19.64
C GLY A 197 -26.11 31.75 -18.34
N MET A 198 -25.49 30.86 -17.53
CA MET A 198 -26.10 30.25 -16.33
C MET A 198 -26.14 31.18 -15.12
N ASN A 199 -25.44 32.32 -15.15
CA ASN A 199 -25.44 33.34 -14.08
C ASN A 199 -26.83 33.97 -13.84
N SER A 200 -27.72 33.94 -14.85
CA SER A 200 -29.12 34.37 -14.72
C SER A 200 -29.97 33.38 -13.92
N ILE A 201 -29.58 32.12 -13.85
CA ILE A 201 -30.32 30.99 -13.26
C ILE A 201 -29.78 30.59 -11.89
N ILE A 202 -28.45 30.42 -11.75
CA ILE A 202 -27.79 29.96 -10.55
C ILE A 202 -27.82 31.04 -9.46
N SER A 203 -28.19 30.66 -8.23
CA SER A 203 -28.28 31.57 -7.06
C SER A 203 -27.08 31.47 -6.13
N SER A 204 -26.26 30.39 -6.21
CA SER A 204 -25.13 30.13 -5.34
C SER A 204 -23.81 30.70 -5.90
N GLN A 205 -22.89 31.04 -5.00
CA GLN A 205 -21.50 31.37 -5.34
C GLN A 205 -20.60 30.12 -5.36
N SER A 206 -21.17 28.94 -5.26
CA SER A 206 -20.44 27.67 -5.31
C SER A 206 -21.26 26.58 -5.97
N LEU A 207 -20.58 25.69 -6.67
CA LEU A 207 -21.11 24.45 -7.24
C LEU A 207 -20.63 23.29 -6.37
N GLN A 208 -21.53 22.39 -6.01
CA GLN A 208 -21.17 21.19 -5.27
C GLN A 208 -20.84 20.07 -6.26
N VAL A 209 -19.70 19.42 -6.09
CA VAL A 209 -19.23 18.27 -6.87
C VAL A 209 -19.25 17.05 -5.96
N ASP A 210 -20.12 16.10 -6.24
CA ASP A 210 -20.20 14.83 -5.54
C ASP A 210 -19.62 13.73 -6.41
N TRP A 211 -18.66 13.00 -5.88
CA TRP A 211 -18.12 11.82 -6.54
C TRP A 211 -18.04 10.65 -5.54
N SER A 212 -18.63 9.54 -5.90
CA SER A 212 -18.57 8.31 -5.11
C SER A 212 -18.39 7.09 -6.00
N ALA A 213 -17.60 6.14 -5.52
CA ALA A 213 -17.38 4.88 -6.22
C ALA A 213 -17.27 3.72 -5.22
N ARG A 214 -17.87 2.59 -5.57
CA ARG A 214 -17.52 1.31 -4.96
C ARG A 214 -16.35 0.75 -5.70
N ILE A 215 -15.27 0.53 -4.97
CA ILE A 215 -13.99 0.14 -5.54
C ILE A 215 -13.99 -1.37 -5.78
N PRO A 216 -13.92 -1.83 -7.05
CA PRO A 216 -13.95 -3.26 -7.35
C PRO A 216 -12.64 -3.93 -6.95
N LYS A 217 -12.74 -5.20 -6.56
CA LYS A 217 -11.59 -6.05 -6.27
C LYS A 217 -10.79 -6.29 -7.55
N GLN A 218 -9.49 -6.02 -7.49
CA GLN A 218 -8.56 -6.19 -8.61
C GLN A 218 -7.52 -7.30 -8.34
N GLU A 219 -7.17 -7.53 -7.06
CA GLU A 219 -6.03 -8.32 -6.66
C GLU A 219 -6.42 -9.65 -5.99
N LYS A 220 -5.49 -10.62 -6.01
CA LYS A 220 -5.64 -11.92 -5.34
C LYS A 220 -5.71 -11.74 -3.82
N ALA A 221 -4.84 -10.92 -3.25
CA ALA A 221 -4.74 -10.68 -1.81
C ALA A 221 -5.71 -9.58 -1.36
N LEU A 222 -6.99 -9.92 -1.12
CA LEU A 222 -8.04 -8.98 -0.72
C LEU A 222 -7.66 -8.20 0.55
N THR A 223 -7.06 -8.84 1.55
CA THR A 223 -6.67 -8.17 2.80
C THR A 223 -5.66 -7.05 2.55
N GLN A 224 -4.68 -7.28 1.67
CA GLN A 224 -3.69 -6.26 1.30
C GLN A 224 -4.34 -5.12 0.51
N GLU A 225 -5.23 -5.44 -0.42
CA GLU A 225 -5.97 -4.45 -1.20
C GLU A 225 -6.86 -3.58 -0.30
N MET A 226 -7.54 -4.17 0.68
CA MET A 226 -8.32 -3.43 1.69
C MET A 226 -7.45 -2.50 2.53
N GLN A 227 -6.25 -2.94 2.94
CA GLN A 227 -5.32 -2.15 3.75
C GLN A 227 -4.61 -1.03 2.98
N THR A 228 -4.70 -1.01 1.65
CA THR A 228 -4.04 0.00 0.81
C THR A 228 -5.02 0.91 0.09
N THR A 229 -6.32 0.56 0.09
CA THR A 229 -7.37 1.34 -0.56
C THR A 229 -7.89 2.42 0.35
N THR A 230 -7.72 3.69 -0.07
CA THR A 230 -8.16 4.88 0.67
C THR A 230 -8.24 6.11 -0.24
N ILE A 231 -8.69 7.24 0.31
CA ILE A 231 -8.67 8.54 -0.38
C ILE A 231 -7.36 9.25 -0.06
N TRP A 232 -6.64 9.62 -1.11
CA TRP A 232 -5.51 10.54 -1.05
C TRP A 232 -5.93 11.93 -1.52
N TYR A 233 -5.26 12.95 -1.02
CA TYR A 233 -5.56 14.33 -1.36
C TYR A 233 -4.30 15.21 -1.33
N LYS A 234 -4.37 16.36 -1.98
CA LYS A 234 -3.28 17.33 -2.03
C LYS A 234 -3.79 18.72 -1.67
N ILE A 235 -3.25 19.24 -0.57
CA ILE A 235 -3.37 20.66 -0.23
C ILE A 235 -2.29 21.39 -1.02
N PRO A 236 -2.60 22.54 -1.71
CA PRO A 236 -1.58 23.38 -2.33
C PRO A 236 -0.42 23.66 -1.37
N ASP A 237 0.79 23.67 -1.85
CA ASP A 237 2.03 23.95 -1.10
C ASP A 237 2.37 22.99 0.07
N LYS A 238 1.59 21.90 0.28
CA LYS A 238 1.90 20.82 1.22
C LYS A 238 2.19 19.52 0.51
N ASP A 239 2.78 18.55 1.19
CA ASP A 239 2.88 17.18 0.67
C ASP A 239 1.50 16.55 0.54
N ALA A 240 1.37 15.57 -0.37
CA ALA A 240 0.16 14.76 -0.47
C ALA A 240 -0.02 13.91 0.79
N ASP A 241 -1.27 13.76 1.23
CA ASP A 241 -1.64 13.01 2.43
C ASP A 241 -2.87 12.14 2.16
N TYR A 242 -3.29 11.33 3.11
CA TYR A 242 -4.36 10.35 2.93
C TYR A 242 -5.18 10.11 4.20
N LEU A 243 -6.43 9.68 4.01
CA LEU A 243 -7.29 9.19 5.10
C LEU A 243 -6.82 7.82 5.59
N SER A 244 -7.31 7.40 6.75
CA SER A 244 -6.96 6.08 7.32
C SER A 244 -7.16 4.94 6.30
N GLU A 245 -6.13 4.11 6.14
CA GLU A 245 -6.18 2.91 5.29
C GLU A 245 -6.84 1.71 6.00
N SER A 246 -6.85 1.68 7.33
CA SER A 246 -7.30 0.53 8.13
C SER A 246 -8.68 0.70 8.74
N SER A 247 -9.20 1.92 8.82
CA SER A 247 -10.51 2.21 9.45
C SER A 247 -11.39 3.06 8.56
N GLU A 248 -12.70 3.02 8.80
CA GLU A 248 -13.62 4.00 8.25
C GLU A 248 -13.22 5.40 8.73
N SER A 249 -13.31 6.38 7.84
CA SER A 249 -12.97 7.76 8.15
C SER A 249 -13.88 8.70 7.37
N THR A 250 -14.25 9.81 8.03
CA THR A 250 -14.91 10.94 7.39
C THR A 250 -14.24 12.20 7.92
N GLU A 251 -13.70 12.99 7.01
CA GLU A 251 -12.98 14.23 7.36
C GLU A 251 -13.47 15.40 6.51
N ASP A 252 -13.62 16.54 7.17
CA ASP A 252 -13.99 17.81 6.56
C ASP A 252 -12.74 18.69 6.37
N PHE A 253 -12.55 19.19 5.16
CA PHE A 253 -11.42 20.04 4.76
C PHE A 253 -11.92 21.44 4.45
N PRO A 254 -11.79 22.39 5.39
CA PRO A 254 -12.22 23.79 5.20
C PRO A 254 -11.19 24.62 4.44
N TYR A 255 -10.35 23.99 3.63
CA TYR A 255 -9.28 24.62 2.85
C TYR A 255 -9.17 23.97 1.48
N ASP A 256 -8.42 24.61 0.59
CA ASP A 256 -8.28 24.22 -0.79
C ASP A 256 -7.64 22.84 -0.96
N LEU A 257 -8.21 22.03 -1.87
CA LEU A 257 -7.61 20.79 -2.34
C LEU A 257 -7.32 20.87 -3.83
N LYS A 258 -6.08 20.54 -4.23
CA LYS A 258 -5.65 20.54 -5.62
C LYS A 258 -6.15 19.33 -6.38
N TRP A 259 -6.13 18.18 -5.74
CA TRP A 259 -6.66 16.93 -6.26
C TRP A 259 -7.13 15.98 -5.15
N ILE A 260 -8.05 15.08 -5.53
CA ILE A 260 -8.63 14.04 -4.69
C ILE A 260 -8.51 12.72 -5.47
N ALA A 261 -7.93 11.69 -4.86
CA ALA A 261 -7.66 10.40 -5.50
C ALA A 261 -8.30 9.24 -4.75
N PHE A 262 -9.06 8.42 -5.44
CA PHE A 262 -9.50 7.10 -4.99
C PHE A 262 -8.39 6.10 -5.34
N LYS A 263 -7.52 5.83 -4.37
CA LYS A 263 -6.32 5.01 -4.57
C LYS A 263 -6.58 3.58 -4.12
N GLN A 264 -6.23 2.62 -4.98
CA GLN A 264 -6.09 1.18 -4.71
C GLN A 264 -4.60 0.81 -4.55
N ASN A 265 -4.28 -0.47 -4.39
CA ASN A 265 -2.89 -0.88 -4.27
C ASN A 265 -2.06 -0.42 -5.49
N PHE A 266 -2.42 -0.88 -6.68
CA PHE A 266 -1.65 -0.64 -7.90
C PHE A 266 -2.23 0.42 -8.83
N PHE A 267 -3.43 0.92 -8.55
CA PHE A 267 -4.13 1.84 -9.43
C PHE A 267 -4.76 3.00 -8.66
N ASN A 268 -5.05 4.08 -9.34
CA ASN A 268 -5.84 5.16 -8.78
C ASN A 268 -6.77 5.81 -9.82
N SER A 269 -7.82 6.42 -9.30
CA SER A 269 -8.73 7.32 -10.02
C SER A 269 -8.64 8.68 -9.32
N THR A 270 -8.09 9.69 -9.98
CA THR A 270 -7.84 11.00 -9.38
C THR A 270 -8.58 12.09 -10.15
N LEU A 271 -9.30 12.95 -9.43
CA LEU A 271 -9.88 14.19 -9.95
C LEU A 271 -8.97 15.36 -9.54
N ILE A 272 -8.53 16.12 -10.54
CA ILE A 272 -7.59 17.23 -10.41
C ILE A 272 -8.30 18.51 -10.87
N ALA A 273 -8.34 19.54 -10.04
CA ALA A 273 -8.85 20.86 -10.41
C ALA A 273 -7.70 21.83 -10.71
N GLU A 274 -7.80 22.61 -11.78
CA GLU A 274 -6.79 23.61 -12.08
C GLU A 274 -6.74 24.71 -11.01
N ASN A 275 -7.90 25.20 -10.56
CA ASN A 275 -8.05 26.27 -9.57
C ASN A 275 -8.37 25.78 -8.16
N SER A 276 -8.20 24.47 -7.88
CA SER A 276 -8.51 23.80 -6.60
C SER A 276 -10.00 23.79 -6.23
N PHE A 277 -10.37 22.86 -5.37
CA PHE A 277 -11.66 22.81 -4.68
C PHE A 277 -11.55 23.62 -3.40
N THR A 278 -12.51 24.50 -3.09
CA THR A 278 -12.41 25.44 -1.96
C THR A 278 -12.64 24.79 -0.60
N THR A 279 -13.53 23.83 -0.52
CA THR A 279 -13.80 23.01 0.65
C THR A 279 -14.14 21.60 0.20
N SER A 280 -13.91 20.62 1.05
CA SER A 280 -14.20 19.24 0.70
C SER A 280 -14.53 18.40 1.91
N LYS A 281 -15.35 17.37 1.70
CA LYS A 281 -15.61 16.30 2.67
C LYS A 281 -15.23 14.98 2.02
N LEU A 282 -14.35 14.22 2.66
CA LEU A 282 -13.86 12.94 2.17
C LEU A 282 -14.34 11.83 3.10
N THR A 283 -14.83 10.73 2.54
CA THR A 283 -15.37 9.61 3.31
C THR A 283 -14.91 8.28 2.76
N VAL A 284 -14.38 7.44 3.64
CA VAL A 284 -14.00 6.04 3.39
C VAL A 284 -14.93 5.15 4.21
N LYS A 285 -15.65 4.23 3.55
CA LYS A 285 -16.53 3.26 4.20
C LYS A 285 -16.14 1.85 3.82
N HIS A 286 -16.19 0.95 4.79
CA HIS A 286 -16.12 -0.48 4.53
C HIS A 286 -17.47 -0.97 4.02
N ILE A 287 -17.43 -1.87 3.05
CA ILE A 287 -18.63 -2.48 2.49
C ILE A 287 -18.44 -4.00 2.47
N ASP A 288 -19.48 -4.72 2.83
CA ASP A 288 -19.49 -6.18 2.81
C ASP A 288 -20.23 -6.68 1.55
N LEU A 289 -19.63 -6.40 0.40
CA LEU A 289 -20.16 -6.78 -0.90
C LEU A 289 -19.07 -7.53 -1.68
N GLY A 290 -18.98 -8.82 -1.54
CA GLY A 290 -18.00 -9.80 -2.02
C GLY A 290 -17.03 -9.43 -3.17
N ASN A 291 -17.45 -8.59 -4.12
CA ASN A 291 -16.65 -8.15 -5.28
C ASN A 291 -16.08 -6.73 -5.13
N TYR A 292 -16.33 -6.06 -4.02
CA TYR A 292 -15.87 -4.69 -3.77
C TYR A 292 -15.03 -4.60 -2.51
N VAL A 293 -14.07 -3.69 -2.53
CA VAL A 293 -13.12 -3.48 -1.43
C VAL A 293 -13.65 -2.47 -0.42
N LYS A 294 -14.05 -1.29 -0.91
CA LYS A 294 -14.55 -0.16 -0.11
C LYS A 294 -15.46 0.73 -0.95
N GLU A 295 -16.23 1.58 -0.28
CA GLU A 295 -16.91 2.72 -0.90
C GLU A 295 -16.16 3.99 -0.52
N LEU A 296 -15.70 4.73 -1.53
CA LEU A 296 -14.99 5.99 -1.40
C LEU A 296 -15.89 7.11 -1.95
N SER A 297 -15.99 8.21 -1.22
CA SER A 297 -16.79 9.34 -1.66
C SER A 297 -16.19 10.68 -1.26
N THR A 298 -16.43 11.68 -2.09
CA THR A 298 -16.07 13.07 -1.83
C THR A 298 -17.24 13.98 -2.19
N THR A 299 -17.45 15.01 -1.37
CA THR A 299 -18.23 16.19 -1.70
C THR A 299 -17.25 17.37 -1.69
N ALA A 300 -17.09 18.04 -2.80
CA ALA A 300 -16.17 19.16 -2.97
C ALA A 300 -16.90 20.36 -3.59
N TYR A 301 -16.34 21.56 -3.45
CA TYR A 301 -16.98 22.78 -3.93
C TYR A 301 -16.07 23.54 -4.90
N LEU A 302 -16.66 24.03 -6.00
CA LEU A 302 -16.02 24.93 -6.96
C LEU A 302 -16.63 26.32 -6.82
N PRO A 303 -15.84 27.41 -6.81
CA PRO A 303 -16.38 28.76 -6.74
C PRO A 303 -17.14 29.09 -8.05
N PHE A 304 -18.32 29.69 -7.94
CA PHE A 304 -19.11 30.15 -9.10
C PHE A 304 -19.26 31.64 -9.04
N ASN A 305 -18.89 32.31 -10.13
CA ASN A 305 -19.00 33.76 -10.25
C ASN A 305 -20.32 34.16 -10.91
N VAL A 306 -21.30 34.57 -10.09
CA VAL A 306 -22.62 35.03 -10.58
C VAL A 306 -22.55 36.32 -11.36
N GLY A 307 -21.46 37.09 -11.31
CA GLY A 307 -21.23 38.29 -12.09
C GLY A 307 -20.71 38.05 -13.51
N GLN A 308 -20.28 36.80 -13.80
CA GLN A 308 -19.77 36.42 -15.12
C GLN A 308 -20.80 35.62 -15.91
N THR A 309 -20.93 35.91 -17.21
CA THR A 309 -21.83 35.17 -18.09
C THR A 309 -21.36 33.73 -18.30
N ASN A 310 -20.04 33.54 -18.42
CA ASN A 310 -19.42 32.26 -18.64
C ASN A 310 -18.56 31.91 -17.45
N ASN A 311 -18.73 30.69 -16.93
CA ASN A 311 -17.90 30.10 -15.88
C ASN A 311 -17.31 28.79 -16.41
N ASP A 312 -16.01 28.78 -16.57
CA ASP A 312 -15.25 27.66 -17.16
C ASP A 312 -14.35 27.04 -16.10
N TYR A 313 -14.37 25.70 -15.99
CA TYR A 313 -13.55 24.93 -15.07
C TYR A 313 -12.75 23.89 -15.84
N ALA A 314 -11.45 24.11 -15.92
CA ALA A 314 -10.53 23.11 -16.44
C ALA A 314 -10.16 22.13 -15.33
N MET A 315 -10.47 20.86 -15.53
CA MET A 315 -10.18 19.75 -14.64
C MET A 315 -9.53 18.63 -15.42
N LYS A 316 -8.99 17.66 -14.72
CA LYS A 316 -8.45 16.44 -15.31
C LYS A 316 -8.83 15.24 -14.45
N PHE A 317 -9.08 14.12 -15.09
CA PHE A 317 -9.03 12.84 -14.42
C PHE A 317 -7.73 12.13 -14.76
N TYR A 318 -7.15 11.47 -13.78
CA TYR A 318 -6.13 10.46 -14.02
C TYR A 318 -6.72 9.08 -13.68
N PHE A 319 -6.61 8.14 -14.61
CA PHE A 319 -7.00 6.76 -14.42
C PHE A 319 -5.84 5.88 -14.84
N GLY A 320 -5.13 5.31 -13.87
CA GLY A 320 -3.93 4.60 -14.27
C GLY A 320 -3.18 3.93 -13.12
N PRO A 321 -1.99 3.41 -13.45
CA PRO A 321 -1.15 2.70 -12.50
C PRO A 321 -0.52 3.63 -11.47
N ASN A 322 -0.29 3.11 -10.26
CA ASN A 322 0.54 3.73 -9.24
C ASN A 322 2.02 3.47 -9.55
N ASP A 323 2.46 3.93 -10.71
CA ASP A 323 3.85 3.90 -11.14
C ASP A 323 4.53 5.21 -10.75
N TYR A 324 5.67 5.12 -10.06
CA TYR A 324 6.39 6.29 -9.54
C TYR A 324 6.76 7.30 -10.63
N ASN A 325 7.27 6.80 -11.75
CA ASN A 325 7.73 7.65 -12.86
C ASN A 325 6.56 8.29 -13.61
N ILE A 326 5.51 7.50 -13.91
CA ILE A 326 4.31 8.00 -14.58
C ILE A 326 3.64 9.08 -13.72
N LEU A 327 3.48 8.85 -12.43
CA LEU A 327 2.84 9.83 -11.54
C LEU A 327 3.69 11.10 -11.36
N LYS A 328 5.01 10.96 -11.32
CA LYS A 328 5.95 12.08 -11.20
C LYS A 328 5.90 13.03 -12.42
N THR A 329 5.63 12.51 -13.62
CA THR A 329 5.55 13.35 -14.82
C THR A 329 4.41 14.36 -14.78
N ASN A 330 3.41 14.17 -13.90
CA ASN A 330 2.30 15.13 -13.74
C ASN A 330 2.68 16.36 -12.90
N ASP A 331 3.81 16.36 -12.23
CA ASP A 331 4.32 17.46 -11.37
C ASP A 331 3.30 17.96 -10.30
N LEU A 332 2.49 17.05 -9.80
CA LEU A 332 1.42 17.31 -8.81
C LEU A 332 1.65 16.64 -7.47
N GLY A 333 2.83 16.01 -7.26
CA GLY A 333 3.16 15.26 -6.04
C GLY A 333 2.39 13.93 -5.91
N MET A 334 1.81 13.44 -7.00
CA MET A 334 1.04 12.18 -7.04
C MET A 334 1.92 10.95 -6.82
N GLU A 335 3.22 11.03 -7.11
CA GLU A 335 4.20 9.96 -6.88
C GLU A 335 4.32 9.56 -5.40
N LYS A 336 3.88 10.43 -4.47
CA LYS A 336 3.80 10.13 -3.04
C LYS A 336 2.80 9.02 -2.71
N MET A 337 1.82 8.76 -3.58
CA MET A 337 0.88 7.64 -3.44
C MET A 337 1.56 6.27 -3.58
N VAL A 338 2.73 6.21 -4.23
CA VAL A 338 3.53 4.98 -4.32
C VAL A 338 4.28 4.78 -3.01
N LYS A 339 4.02 3.67 -2.32
CA LYS A 339 4.64 3.36 -1.02
C LYS A 339 6.10 2.94 -1.18
N VAL A 340 6.97 3.91 -1.42
CA VAL A 340 8.43 3.64 -1.48
C VAL A 340 9.08 3.51 -0.09
N GLY A 341 8.34 3.76 1.00
CA GLY A 341 8.85 3.72 2.36
C GLY A 341 9.06 5.10 2.98
N TRP A 342 9.32 5.14 4.28
CA TRP A 342 9.53 6.36 5.06
C TRP A 342 10.96 6.46 5.60
N GLY A 343 11.45 7.68 5.80
CA GLY A 343 12.77 7.95 6.36
C GLY A 343 13.91 7.26 5.58
N ILE A 344 14.79 6.55 6.30
CA ILE A 344 15.93 5.85 5.70
C ILE A 344 15.50 4.73 4.74
N PHE A 345 14.35 4.09 4.97
CA PHE A 345 13.84 3.01 4.12
C PHE A 345 13.39 3.53 2.75
N GLY A 346 12.66 4.66 2.75
CA GLY A 346 12.30 5.35 1.52
C GLY A 346 13.53 5.87 0.76
N TRP A 347 14.53 6.38 1.49
CA TRP A 347 15.79 6.81 0.89
C TRP A 347 16.50 5.63 0.18
N VAL A 348 16.62 4.47 0.83
CA VAL A 348 17.22 3.27 0.22
C VAL A 348 16.45 2.85 -1.04
N ASN A 349 15.12 2.86 -1.02
CA ASN A 349 14.33 2.52 -2.21
C ASN A 349 14.53 3.55 -3.32
N MET A 350 14.44 4.83 -3.03
CA MET A 350 14.49 5.90 -4.03
C MET A 350 15.86 6.03 -4.70
N PHE A 351 16.96 5.87 -3.93
CA PHE A 351 18.31 6.12 -4.43
C PHE A 351 19.11 4.86 -4.75
N ILE A 352 18.70 3.69 -4.27
CA ILE A 352 19.44 2.44 -4.49
C ILE A 352 18.56 1.41 -5.20
N THR A 353 17.41 1.03 -4.62
CA THR A 353 16.61 -0.10 -5.12
C THR A 353 15.98 0.21 -6.49
N ILE A 354 15.20 1.29 -6.58
CA ILE A 354 14.47 1.66 -7.81
C ILE A 354 15.44 1.90 -8.97
N PRO A 355 16.53 2.70 -8.83
CA PRO A 355 17.45 2.91 -9.93
C PRO A 355 18.14 1.64 -10.43
N ILE A 356 18.53 0.73 -9.53
CA ILE A 356 19.14 -0.55 -9.93
C ILE A 356 18.09 -1.45 -10.59
N PHE A 357 16.86 -1.51 -10.05
CA PHE A 357 15.77 -2.29 -10.58
C PHE A 357 15.40 -1.83 -12.00
N GLU A 358 15.21 -0.54 -12.21
CA GLU A 358 14.92 0.07 -13.52
C GLU A 358 16.08 -0.10 -14.51
N PHE A 359 17.32 0.00 -14.04
CA PHE A 359 18.48 -0.26 -14.89
C PHE A 359 18.47 -1.71 -15.39
N LEU A 360 18.23 -2.68 -14.51
CA LEU A 360 18.21 -4.10 -14.87
C LEU A 360 17.01 -4.44 -15.77
N SER A 361 15.84 -3.82 -15.56
CA SER A 361 14.64 -4.07 -16.35
C SER A 361 14.76 -3.64 -17.82
N LYS A 362 15.69 -2.75 -18.14
CA LYS A 362 16.00 -2.38 -19.55
C LYS A 362 16.64 -3.52 -20.34
N PHE A 363 17.31 -4.45 -19.67
CA PHE A 363 18.06 -5.54 -20.32
C PHE A 363 17.46 -6.93 -20.06
N ILE A 364 16.67 -7.07 -19.00
CA ILE A 364 16.16 -8.35 -18.52
C ILE A 364 14.65 -8.26 -18.35
N SER A 365 13.93 -9.14 -19.04
CA SER A 365 12.46 -9.20 -18.94
C SER A 365 11.95 -10.06 -17.77
N ASN A 366 12.80 -10.91 -17.19
CA ASN A 366 12.41 -11.80 -16.09
C ASN A 366 12.67 -11.15 -14.74
N PHE A 367 11.59 -10.74 -14.06
CA PHE A 367 11.69 -10.03 -12.79
C PHE A 367 12.25 -10.87 -11.64
N GLY A 368 12.10 -12.20 -11.67
CA GLY A 368 12.76 -13.06 -10.69
C GLY A 368 14.29 -13.00 -10.82
N ILE A 369 14.83 -12.94 -12.05
CA ILE A 369 16.25 -12.75 -12.29
C ILE A 369 16.69 -11.34 -11.87
N ILE A 370 15.87 -10.32 -12.10
CA ILE A 370 16.13 -8.96 -11.65
C ILE A 370 16.27 -8.91 -10.12
N ILE A 371 15.36 -9.53 -9.39
CA ILE A 371 15.42 -9.61 -7.91
C ILE A 371 16.70 -10.34 -7.45
N LEU A 372 17.08 -11.42 -8.13
CA LEU A 372 18.33 -12.14 -7.84
C LEU A 372 19.55 -11.24 -8.01
N LEU A 373 19.66 -10.55 -9.15
CA LEU A 373 20.80 -9.68 -9.46
C LEU A 373 20.83 -8.44 -8.54
N LEU A 374 19.67 -7.83 -8.28
CA LEU A 374 19.54 -6.75 -7.31
C LEU A 374 20.07 -7.18 -5.94
N THR A 375 19.64 -8.38 -5.47
CA THR A 375 20.12 -8.94 -4.21
C THR A 375 21.63 -9.16 -4.23
N LEU A 376 22.17 -9.71 -5.31
CA LEU A 376 23.60 -9.96 -5.48
C LEU A 376 24.41 -8.64 -5.41
N ILE A 377 23.97 -7.62 -6.14
CA ILE A 377 24.63 -6.29 -6.16
C ILE A 377 24.68 -5.71 -4.74
N ILE A 378 23.55 -5.68 -4.04
CA ILE A 378 23.46 -5.17 -2.66
C ILE A 378 24.37 -5.98 -1.73
N LYS A 379 24.34 -7.31 -1.82
CA LYS A 379 25.17 -8.20 -0.97
C LYS A 379 26.65 -8.07 -1.24
N LEU A 380 27.06 -7.87 -2.49
CA LEU A 380 28.47 -7.62 -2.84
C LEU A 380 28.93 -6.25 -2.31
N ALA A 381 28.11 -5.22 -2.43
CA ALA A 381 28.41 -3.90 -1.87
C ALA A 381 28.58 -3.92 -0.33
N LEU A 382 27.78 -4.74 0.36
CA LEU A 382 27.84 -4.89 1.83
C LEU A 382 28.90 -5.89 2.30
N PHE A 383 29.51 -6.68 1.42
CA PHE A 383 30.45 -7.74 1.78
C PHE A 383 31.63 -7.28 2.66
N PRO A 384 32.32 -6.14 2.42
CA PRO A 384 33.42 -5.68 3.28
C PRO A 384 32.98 -5.49 4.74
N MET A 385 31.74 -5.01 4.96
CA MET A 385 31.19 -4.81 6.30
C MET A 385 30.82 -6.15 6.98
N VAL A 386 30.27 -7.09 6.20
CA VAL A 386 29.97 -8.46 6.66
C VAL A 386 31.27 -9.20 7.04
N TYR A 387 32.32 -9.05 6.26
CA TYR A 387 33.65 -9.63 6.56
C TYR A 387 34.23 -9.07 7.87
N GLY A 388 34.18 -7.74 8.07
CA GLY A 388 34.61 -7.10 9.30
C GLY A 388 33.85 -7.59 10.53
N SER A 389 32.52 -7.77 10.40
CA SER A 389 31.68 -8.32 11.43
C SER A 389 31.99 -9.80 11.73
N TYR A 390 32.16 -10.62 10.70
CA TYR A 390 32.56 -12.02 10.87
C TYR A 390 33.89 -12.14 11.67
N LYS A 391 34.87 -11.29 11.34
CA LYS A 391 36.15 -11.23 12.09
C LYS A 391 35.92 -10.91 13.58
N SER A 392 34.96 -10.03 13.91
CA SER A 392 34.58 -9.74 15.30
C SER A 392 33.90 -10.93 15.97
N MET A 393 33.01 -11.65 15.26
CA MET A 393 32.38 -12.87 15.75
C MET A 393 33.41 -14.00 16.01
N ALA A 394 34.38 -14.15 15.11
CA ALA A 394 35.46 -15.13 15.28
C ALA A 394 36.30 -14.84 16.55
N LYS A 395 36.59 -13.57 16.84
CA LYS A 395 37.24 -13.18 18.10
C LYS A 395 36.39 -13.52 19.34
N MET A 396 35.06 -13.32 19.28
CA MET A 396 34.17 -13.70 20.38
C MET A 396 34.15 -15.22 20.61
N LYS A 397 34.22 -16.01 19.53
CA LYS A 397 34.31 -17.48 19.63
C LYS A 397 35.57 -17.92 20.39
N VAL A 398 36.72 -17.28 20.10
CA VAL A 398 37.98 -17.54 20.81
C VAL A 398 37.88 -17.25 22.33
N LEU A 399 37.11 -16.21 22.70
CA LEU A 399 36.89 -15.85 24.11
C LEU A 399 35.81 -16.69 24.80
N LYS A 400 35.14 -17.59 24.10
CA LYS A 400 34.04 -18.38 24.65
C LYS A 400 34.42 -19.20 25.90
N PRO A 401 35.58 -19.89 25.96
CA PRO A 401 35.97 -20.62 27.18
C PRO A 401 36.09 -19.71 28.41
N ASP A 402 36.66 -18.50 28.24
CA ASP A 402 36.76 -17.51 29.32
C ASP A 402 35.38 -17.01 29.80
N ILE A 403 34.49 -16.80 28.82
CA ILE A 403 33.11 -16.38 29.11
C ILE A 403 32.33 -17.49 29.83
N ASP A 404 32.51 -18.74 29.43
CA ASP A 404 31.86 -19.89 30.09
C ASP A 404 32.33 -20.01 31.55
N GLN A 405 33.62 -19.80 31.84
CA GLN A 405 34.15 -19.74 33.22
C GLN A 405 33.53 -18.57 33.99
N LEU A 406 33.38 -17.38 33.40
CA LEU A 406 32.71 -16.27 34.06
C LEU A 406 31.21 -16.54 34.31
N ASN A 407 30.55 -17.22 33.39
CA ASN A 407 29.15 -17.63 33.54
C ASN A 407 28.96 -18.61 34.70
N GLU A 408 29.87 -19.55 34.90
CA GLU A 408 29.85 -20.47 36.02
C GLU A 408 30.19 -19.78 37.35
N LYS A 409 31.22 -18.94 37.36
CA LYS A 409 31.69 -18.22 38.54
C LYS A 409 30.65 -17.25 39.12
N PHE A 410 29.89 -16.60 38.27
CA PHE A 410 28.88 -15.59 38.65
C PHE A 410 27.45 -16.03 38.26
N LYS A 411 27.13 -17.32 38.42
CA LYS A 411 25.87 -17.95 38.04
C LYS A 411 24.66 -17.24 38.66
N ASP A 412 24.78 -16.82 39.91
CA ASP A 412 23.70 -16.23 40.70
C ASP A 412 23.70 -14.67 40.67
N ASP A 413 24.75 -14.04 40.13
CA ASP A 413 24.88 -12.59 40.03
C ASP A 413 24.97 -12.15 38.55
N LEU A 414 23.78 -11.95 37.95
CA LEU A 414 23.65 -11.53 36.54
C LEU A 414 24.35 -10.19 36.24
N GLN A 415 24.29 -9.25 37.17
CA GLN A 415 24.85 -7.91 36.98
C GLN A 415 26.39 -7.97 36.99
N ARG A 416 26.98 -8.69 37.93
CA ARG A 416 28.43 -8.88 38.02
C ARG A 416 28.95 -9.70 36.85
N ARG A 417 28.22 -10.73 36.43
CA ARG A 417 28.53 -11.51 35.23
C ARG A 417 28.60 -10.64 33.97
N GLN A 418 27.61 -9.74 33.74
CA GLN A 418 27.63 -8.82 32.62
C GLN A 418 28.82 -7.82 32.68
N GLN A 419 29.12 -7.30 33.88
CA GLN A 419 30.24 -6.36 34.06
C GLN A 419 31.58 -7.03 33.76
N GLU A 420 31.82 -8.24 34.28
CA GLU A 420 33.08 -8.96 34.08
C GLU A 420 33.21 -9.43 32.61
N THR A 421 32.14 -9.84 31.96
CA THR A 421 32.13 -10.16 30.52
C THR A 421 32.47 -8.92 29.69
N MET A 422 31.91 -7.76 30.05
CA MET A 422 32.23 -6.52 29.35
C MET A 422 33.71 -6.10 29.55
N LYS A 423 34.25 -6.27 30.75
CA LYS A 423 35.69 -6.06 31.02
C LYS A 423 36.56 -6.98 30.19
N LEU A 424 36.18 -8.28 30.09
CA LEU A 424 36.88 -9.24 29.24
C LEU A 424 36.92 -8.80 27.78
N TYR A 425 35.76 -8.36 27.23
CA TYR A 425 35.70 -7.83 25.86
C TYR A 425 36.59 -6.60 25.67
N LYS A 426 36.60 -5.68 26.62
CA LYS A 426 37.47 -4.49 26.58
C LYS A 426 38.93 -4.87 26.57
N ARG A 427 39.38 -5.75 27.47
CA ARG A 427 40.78 -6.23 27.52
C ARG A 427 41.21 -6.97 26.26
N ALA A 428 40.29 -7.74 25.65
CA ALA A 428 40.57 -8.45 24.41
C ALA A 428 40.51 -7.56 23.15
N GLY A 429 40.07 -6.31 23.27
CA GLY A 429 39.84 -5.41 22.13
C GLY A 429 38.79 -5.94 21.17
N VAL A 430 37.71 -6.52 21.73
CA VAL A 430 36.57 -7.10 20.97
C VAL A 430 35.31 -6.29 21.24
N SER A 431 34.60 -5.91 20.17
CA SER A 431 33.32 -5.24 20.29
C SER A 431 32.18 -6.25 20.36
N PRO A 432 31.34 -6.25 21.40
CA PRO A 432 30.17 -7.13 21.46
C PRO A 432 29.14 -6.82 20.37
N LEU A 433 29.11 -5.59 19.86
CA LEU A 433 28.23 -5.16 18.75
C LEU A 433 28.72 -5.65 17.38
N GLY A 434 29.98 -6.12 17.28
CA GLY A 434 30.53 -6.60 16.01
C GLY A 434 29.76 -7.78 15.43
N GLY A 435 29.16 -8.63 16.29
CA GLY A 435 28.38 -9.80 15.87
C GLY A 435 27.01 -9.47 15.30
N CYS A 436 26.34 -8.40 15.77
CA CYS A 436 25.02 -8.00 15.30
C CYS A 436 25.07 -6.95 14.15
N LEU A 437 26.26 -6.43 13.82
CA LEU A 437 26.44 -5.39 12.79
C LEU A 437 25.87 -5.79 11.41
N PRO A 438 26.02 -7.04 10.90
CA PRO A 438 25.40 -7.43 9.63
C PRO A 438 23.89 -7.30 9.65
N MET A 439 23.25 -7.69 10.76
CA MET A 439 21.79 -7.60 10.92
C MET A 439 21.33 -6.13 10.91
N LEU A 440 22.03 -5.26 11.64
CA LEU A 440 21.73 -3.82 11.68
C LEU A 440 21.90 -3.15 10.32
N LEU A 441 22.92 -3.53 9.55
CA LEU A 441 23.16 -3.00 8.20
C LEU A 441 22.14 -3.54 7.18
N GLN A 442 21.68 -4.76 7.37
CA GLN A 442 20.69 -5.39 6.49
C GLN A 442 19.28 -4.87 6.73
N LEU A 443 18.96 -4.39 7.95
CA LEU A 443 17.61 -3.95 8.34
C LEU A 443 17.05 -2.85 7.42
N PRO A 444 17.79 -1.79 7.04
CA PRO A 444 17.29 -0.79 6.11
C PRO A 444 16.90 -1.37 4.75
N PHE A 445 17.68 -2.29 4.21
CA PHE A 445 17.37 -2.96 2.94
C PHE A 445 16.18 -3.90 3.07
N LEU A 446 16.11 -4.69 4.14
CA LEU A 446 14.98 -5.60 4.39
C LEU A 446 13.67 -4.84 4.48
N MET A 447 13.63 -3.74 5.27
CA MET A 447 12.43 -2.92 5.44
C MET A 447 12.07 -2.14 4.18
N SER A 448 13.07 -1.72 3.40
CA SER A 448 12.85 -1.11 2.08
C SER A 448 12.16 -2.09 1.13
N MET A 449 12.68 -3.32 1.02
CA MET A 449 12.11 -4.37 0.17
C MET A 449 10.74 -4.84 0.67
N PHE A 450 10.53 -4.86 1.99
CA PHE A 450 9.22 -5.16 2.57
C PHE A 450 8.14 -4.21 2.07
N GLN A 451 8.44 -2.94 1.85
CA GLN A 451 7.48 -1.98 1.32
C GLN A 451 7.45 -1.94 -0.22
N PHE A 452 8.59 -2.10 -0.87
CA PHE A 452 8.73 -1.99 -2.30
C PHE A 452 8.01 -3.12 -3.06
N PHE A 453 8.27 -4.40 -2.74
CA PHE A 453 7.77 -5.52 -3.53
C PHE A 453 6.23 -5.61 -3.61
N PRO A 454 5.45 -5.44 -2.51
CA PRO A 454 3.99 -5.50 -2.61
C PRO A 454 3.36 -4.29 -3.29
N SER A 455 4.09 -3.19 -3.49
CA SER A 455 3.61 -1.95 -4.12
C SER A 455 4.20 -1.69 -5.51
N CYS A 456 5.15 -2.52 -5.97
CA CYS A 456 5.77 -2.38 -7.28
C CYS A 456 4.87 -2.96 -8.36
N ILE A 457 4.33 -2.08 -9.22
CA ILE A 457 3.41 -2.49 -10.28
C ILE A 457 4.07 -3.36 -11.35
N ASP A 458 5.37 -3.21 -11.57
CA ASP A 458 6.12 -4.02 -12.54
C ASP A 458 6.19 -5.50 -12.14
N LEU A 459 6.04 -5.81 -10.86
CA LEU A 459 6.02 -7.19 -10.37
C LEU A 459 4.63 -7.83 -10.43
N ARG A 460 3.60 -7.02 -10.65
CA ARG A 460 2.22 -7.49 -10.70
C ARG A 460 1.99 -8.42 -11.88
N GLN A 461 1.48 -9.62 -11.59
CA GLN A 461 1.27 -10.70 -12.57
C GLN A 461 2.54 -11.13 -13.31
N GLN A 462 3.70 -10.92 -12.69
CA GLN A 462 4.97 -11.44 -13.19
C GLN A 462 5.34 -12.71 -12.45
N GLY A 463 5.37 -13.80 -13.20
CA GLY A 463 5.67 -15.13 -12.65
C GLY A 463 7.17 -15.40 -12.52
N PHE A 464 7.54 -16.25 -11.55
CA PHE A 464 8.87 -16.80 -11.43
C PHE A 464 8.87 -18.19 -10.77
N LEU A 465 9.43 -19.19 -11.46
CA LEU A 465 9.40 -20.61 -11.07
C LEU A 465 7.94 -21.09 -10.89
N TRP A 466 7.52 -21.46 -9.68
CA TRP A 466 6.16 -21.91 -9.35
C TRP A 466 5.21 -20.78 -8.96
N CYS A 467 5.71 -19.55 -8.85
CA CYS A 467 4.90 -18.39 -8.46
C CYS A 467 4.38 -17.69 -9.71
N ASP A 468 3.07 -17.46 -9.78
CA ASP A 468 2.42 -16.79 -10.92
C ASP A 468 2.51 -15.25 -10.82
N ASP A 469 2.68 -14.71 -9.60
CA ASP A 469 2.68 -13.26 -9.33
C ASP A 469 3.60 -12.93 -8.15
N LEU A 470 4.71 -12.25 -8.44
CA LEU A 470 5.69 -11.84 -7.44
C LEU A 470 5.20 -10.73 -6.50
N SER A 471 4.16 -9.99 -6.87
CA SER A 471 3.61 -8.89 -6.05
C SER A 471 2.71 -9.38 -4.93
N THR A 472 2.15 -10.58 -5.05
CA THR A 472 1.27 -11.22 -4.06
C THR A 472 1.86 -12.55 -3.58
N TYR A 473 1.14 -13.29 -2.74
CA TYR A 473 1.62 -14.57 -2.21
C TYR A 473 1.61 -15.69 -3.25
N ASP A 474 2.60 -16.59 -3.20
CA ASP A 474 2.58 -17.86 -3.93
C ASP A 474 1.75 -18.92 -3.18
N SER A 475 1.15 -19.84 -3.89
CA SER A 475 0.36 -20.91 -3.29
C SER A 475 0.61 -22.20 -4.04
N ILE A 476 1.29 -23.15 -3.38
CA ILE A 476 1.49 -24.50 -3.93
C ILE A 476 0.36 -25.47 -3.53
N TRP A 477 -0.37 -25.12 -2.48
CA TRP A 477 -1.51 -25.88 -1.98
C TRP A 477 -2.47 -24.99 -1.21
N THR A 478 -3.77 -25.13 -1.49
CA THR A 478 -4.85 -24.41 -0.81
C THR A 478 -5.75 -25.42 -0.12
N PHE A 479 -6.01 -25.24 1.17
CA PHE A 479 -6.81 -26.18 1.99
C PHE A 479 -8.24 -25.70 2.24
N GLY A 480 -8.67 -24.57 1.66
CA GLY A 480 -10.07 -24.11 1.68
C GLY A 480 -10.60 -23.63 3.03
N THR A 481 -9.81 -23.70 4.10
CA THR A 481 -10.16 -23.22 5.44
C THR A 481 -9.14 -22.21 5.88
N ASN A 482 -9.59 -21.02 6.29
CA ASN A 482 -8.69 -19.97 6.77
C ASN A 482 -8.21 -20.28 8.18
N ILE A 483 -6.90 -20.57 8.33
CA ILE A 483 -6.24 -20.74 9.63
C ILE A 483 -5.84 -19.36 10.15
N PRO A 484 -6.28 -18.95 11.35
CA PRO A 484 -5.91 -17.66 11.93
C PRO A 484 -4.39 -17.45 11.91
N PHE A 485 -3.92 -16.28 11.46
CA PHE A 485 -2.53 -15.88 11.27
C PHE A 485 -1.76 -16.56 10.12
N TYR A 486 -2.22 -17.72 9.63
CA TYR A 486 -1.51 -18.45 8.58
C TYR A 486 -2.16 -18.23 7.21
N GLY A 487 -3.49 -18.22 7.14
CA GLY A 487 -4.26 -18.14 5.90
C GLY A 487 -4.83 -19.49 5.48
N ASP A 488 -5.25 -19.59 4.22
CA ASP A 488 -5.90 -20.77 3.64
C ASP A 488 -5.01 -21.57 2.65
N HIS A 489 -3.72 -21.20 2.57
CA HIS A 489 -2.78 -21.72 1.58
C HIS A 489 -1.38 -21.93 2.15
N VAL A 490 -0.52 -22.57 1.37
CA VAL A 490 0.90 -22.80 1.69
C VAL A 490 1.76 -22.07 0.66
N SER A 491 2.53 -21.09 1.12
CA SER A 491 3.55 -20.40 0.35
C SER A 491 4.88 -21.16 0.43
N LEU A 492 5.39 -21.64 -0.70
CA LEU A 492 6.68 -22.34 -0.76
C LEU A 492 7.85 -21.37 -0.55
N TRP A 493 7.76 -20.15 -1.10
CA TRP A 493 8.79 -19.13 -0.87
C TRP A 493 8.93 -18.79 0.63
N THR A 494 7.81 -18.71 1.35
CA THR A 494 7.84 -18.43 2.81
C THR A 494 8.39 -19.61 3.61
N ILE A 495 8.10 -20.85 3.20
CA ILE A 495 8.74 -22.05 3.80
C ILE A 495 10.25 -22.02 3.58
N LEU A 496 10.71 -21.78 2.33
CA LEU A 496 12.14 -21.71 2.01
C LEU A 496 12.83 -20.58 2.79
N MET A 497 12.20 -19.40 2.89
CA MET A 497 12.68 -18.28 3.71
C MET A 497 12.87 -18.71 5.17
N THR A 498 11.89 -19.41 5.74
CA THR A 498 11.94 -19.90 7.12
C THR A 498 13.05 -20.93 7.31
N LEU A 499 13.17 -21.90 6.41
CA LEU A 499 14.21 -22.95 6.49
C LEU A 499 15.62 -22.35 6.40
N VAL A 500 15.86 -21.43 5.47
CA VAL A 500 17.16 -20.75 5.34
C VAL A 500 17.45 -19.87 6.55
N THR A 501 16.43 -19.21 7.11
CA THR A 501 16.58 -18.40 8.33
C THR A 501 16.88 -19.28 9.56
N LEU A 502 16.25 -20.45 9.68
CA LEU A 502 16.58 -21.44 10.72
C LEU A 502 18.01 -21.97 10.58
N ALA A 503 18.44 -22.27 9.35
CA ALA A 503 19.82 -22.69 9.07
C ALA A 503 20.82 -21.59 9.46
N MET A 504 20.53 -20.34 9.12
CA MET A 504 21.32 -19.18 9.50
C MET A 504 21.37 -18.97 11.02
N THR A 505 20.24 -19.15 11.70
CA THR A 505 20.14 -19.10 13.18
C THR A 505 20.97 -20.19 13.82
N PHE A 506 20.88 -21.43 13.32
CA PHE A 506 21.70 -22.55 13.77
C PHE A 506 23.19 -22.25 13.63
N TRP A 507 23.62 -21.76 12.46
CA TRP A 507 24.99 -21.35 12.21
C TRP A 507 25.45 -20.24 13.16
N SER A 508 24.67 -19.17 13.29
CA SER A 508 24.98 -18.02 14.14
C SER A 508 25.09 -18.39 15.63
N ASN A 509 24.26 -19.33 16.10
CA ASN A 509 24.27 -19.81 17.49
C ASN A 509 25.59 -20.54 17.88
N GLN A 510 26.39 -21.02 16.91
CA GLN A 510 27.71 -21.59 17.20
C GLN A 510 28.70 -20.53 17.69
N PHE A 511 28.53 -19.28 17.26
CA PHE A 511 29.38 -18.14 17.63
C PHE A 511 28.78 -17.29 18.75
N SER A 512 27.53 -17.58 19.15
CA SER A 512 26.82 -16.82 20.18
C SER A 512 27.36 -17.15 21.56
N THR A 513 27.63 -16.10 22.33
CA THR A 513 28.00 -16.17 23.76
C THR A 513 26.79 -16.12 24.67
N GLN A 514 25.57 -16.17 24.12
CA GLN A 514 24.32 -16.20 24.90
C GLN A 514 24.22 -17.48 25.71
N PRO A 515 23.65 -17.41 26.96
CA PRO A 515 23.33 -18.58 27.75
C PRO A 515 22.43 -19.55 26.98
N LYS A 516 22.63 -20.85 27.19
CA LYS A 516 21.90 -21.91 26.47
C LYS A 516 20.39 -21.79 26.62
N GLU A 517 19.92 -21.27 27.75
CA GLU A 517 18.51 -21.09 28.10
C GLU A 517 17.76 -20.09 27.18
N TYR A 518 18.48 -19.22 26.48
CA TYR A 518 17.87 -18.19 25.59
C TYR A 518 18.04 -18.48 24.10
N LYS A 519 18.83 -19.48 23.71
CA LYS A 519 19.10 -19.80 22.29
C LYS A 519 17.88 -20.26 21.51
N TRP A 520 16.90 -20.87 22.18
CA TRP A 520 15.66 -21.35 21.57
C TRP A 520 14.78 -20.22 21.04
N ILE A 521 14.87 -19.00 21.63
CA ILE A 521 14.11 -17.82 21.19
C ILE A 521 14.42 -17.51 19.74
N GLY A 522 15.68 -17.65 19.33
CA GLY A 522 16.11 -17.44 17.94
C GLY A 522 15.44 -18.37 16.93
N TYR A 523 14.99 -19.56 17.34
CA TYR A 523 14.31 -20.51 16.46
C TYR A 523 12.80 -20.30 16.39
N ILE A 524 12.19 -19.71 17.42
CA ILE A 524 10.74 -19.46 17.44
C ILE A 524 10.36 -18.31 16.50
N MET A 525 11.16 -17.24 16.47
CA MET A 525 10.84 -16.05 15.67
C MET A 525 10.66 -16.37 14.17
N PRO A 526 11.53 -17.14 13.49
CA PRO A 526 11.30 -17.54 12.11
C PRO A 526 10.01 -18.34 11.90
N VAL A 527 9.60 -19.16 12.89
CA VAL A 527 8.36 -19.95 12.82
C VAL A 527 7.13 -19.05 12.97
N ILE A 528 7.17 -18.04 13.84
CA ILE A 528 6.10 -17.04 13.95
C ILE A 528 5.99 -16.25 12.65
N PHE A 529 7.12 -15.84 12.07
CA PHE A 529 7.15 -15.13 10.80
C PHE A 529 6.64 -15.95 9.62
N LEU A 530 6.74 -17.28 9.67
CA LEU A 530 6.13 -18.16 8.67
C LEU A 530 4.64 -17.86 8.50
N GLY A 531 3.88 -17.72 9.60
CA GLY A 531 2.46 -17.39 9.53
C GLY A 531 2.20 -16.00 8.98
N ILE A 532 2.96 -15.00 9.42
CA ILE A 532 2.79 -13.60 9.00
C ILE A 532 3.09 -13.44 7.49
N PHE A 533 4.22 -14.00 7.04
CA PHE A 533 4.67 -13.83 5.65
C PHE A 533 4.02 -14.79 4.67
N ASN A 534 3.28 -15.81 5.14
CA ASN A 534 2.55 -16.72 4.25
C ASN A 534 1.57 -15.99 3.33
N ASN A 535 0.94 -14.91 3.82
CA ASN A 535 0.01 -14.07 3.05
C ASN A 535 0.68 -12.83 2.41
N TYR A 536 2.02 -12.81 2.37
CA TYR A 536 2.77 -11.65 1.90
C TYR A 536 3.35 -11.86 0.49
N SER A 537 3.89 -10.79 -0.12
CA SER A 537 4.48 -10.83 -1.46
C SER A 537 5.53 -11.93 -1.61
N ALA A 538 5.36 -12.80 -2.61
CA ALA A 538 6.32 -13.85 -2.98
C ALA A 538 7.67 -13.25 -3.38
N GLY A 539 7.69 -12.08 -4.01
CA GLY A 539 8.92 -11.35 -4.33
C GLY A 539 9.72 -10.99 -3.10
N PHE A 540 9.06 -10.58 -2.00
CA PHE A 540 9.73 -10.32 -0.72
C PHE A 540 10.28 -11.60 -0.08
N SER A 541 9.48 -12.66 -0.03
CA SER A 541 9.89 -13.95 0.53
C SER A 541 11.05 -14.57 -0.27
N TYR A 542 11.01 -14.46 -1.60
CA TYR A 542 12.10 -14.85 -2.50
C TYR A 542 13.38 -14.04 -2.24
N TYR A 543 13.27 -12.70 -2.23
CA TYR A 543 14.40 -11.81 -1.90
C TYR A 543 15.01 -12.19 -0.55
N SER A 544 14.19 -12.36 0.48
CA SER A 544 14.65 -12.68 1.85
C SER A 544 15.35 -14.04 1.90
N THR A 545 14.84 -15.04 1.16
CA THR A 545 15.45 -16.36 1.02
C THR A 545 16.85 -16.25 0.42
N ILE A 546 16.98 -15.61 -0.74
CA ILE A 546 18.25 -15.45 -1.45
C ILE A 546 19.23 -14.58 -0.63
N ALA A 547 18.73 -13.48 -0.06
CA ALA A 547 19.57 -12.58 0.75
C ALA A 547 20.14 -13.28 1.99
N THR A 548 19.36 -14.14 2.65
CA THR A 548 19.80 -14.91 3.82
C THR A 548 20.75 -16.04 3.41
N ALA A 549 20.44 -16.76 2.31
CA ALA A 549 21.33 -17.79 1.76
C ALA A 549 22.70 -17.21 1.34
N MET A 550 22.70 -16.05 0.66
CA MET A 550 23.94 -15.34 0.32
C MET A 550 24.71 -14.90 1.56
N THR A 551 24.04 -14.43 2.61
CA THR A 551 24.71 -14.07 3.87
C THR A 551 25.38 -15.27 4.50
N LEU A 552 24.72 -16.43 4.51
CA LEU A 552 25.31 -17.69 4.97
C LEU A 552 26.54 -18.06 4.14
N GLY A 553 26.44 -18.00 2.80
CA GLY A 553 27.56 -18.21 1.89
C GLY A 553 28.72 -17.25 2.13
N GLN A 554 28.43 -15.94 2.30
CA GLN A 554 29.45 -14.93 2.63
C GLN A 554 30.14 -15.22 3.97
N GLN A 555 29.43 -15.71 4.98
CA GLN A 555 30.03 -16.08 6.26
C GLN A 555 30.90 -17.32 6.15
N LEU A 556 30.52 -18.31 5.31
CA LEU A 556 31.36 -19.47 5.02
C LEU A 556 32.67 -19.08 4.33
N ILE A 557 32.60 -18.17 3.35
CA ILE A 557 33.77 -17.60 2.67
C ILE A 557 34.64 -16.83 3.66
N ALA A 558 34.04 -15.96 4.47
CA ALA A 558 34.74 -15.17 5.47
C ALA A 558 35.49 -16.07 6.49
N ARG A 559 34.90 -17.23 6.84
CA ARG A 559 35.54 -18.22 7.72
C ARG A 559 36.82 -18.76 7.13
N GLN A 560 36.86 -19.02 5.83
CA GLN A 560 38.10 -19.52 5.15
C GLN A 560 39.18 -18.46 5.06
N LEU A 561 38.79 -17.18 5.00
CA LEU A 561 39.72 -16.05 4.89
C LEU A 561 40.28 -15.59 6.25
N VAL A 562 39.71 -16.01 7.36
CA VAL A 562 40.11 -15.59 8.71
C VAL A 562 41.01 -16.67 9.34
N ASP A 563 42.21 -16.26 9.69
CA ASP A 563 43.24 -17.09 10.37
C ASP A 563 43.02 -16.98 11.90
N ASP A 564 42.54 -18.05 12.52
CA ASP A 564 42.26 -18.12 13.95
C ASP A 564 43.53 -17.93 14.79
N ASN A 565 44.71 -18.39 14.34
CA ASN A 565 45.99 -18.24 15.05
C ASN A 565 46.42 -16.77 15.11
N LYS A 566 46.24 -16.03 14.01
CA LYS A 566 46.52 -14.58 13.98
C LYS A 566 45.54 -13.81 14.86
N LEU A 567 44.31 -14.25 14.97
CA LEU A 567 43.32 -13.64 15.87
C LEU A 567 43.70 -13.87 17.34
N LEU A 568 44.10 -15.09 17.71
CA LEU A 568 44.55 -15.44 19.05
C LEU A 568 45.74 -14.56 19.44
N ALA A 569 46.80 -14.50 18.61
CA ALA A 569 47.99 -13.68 18.86
C ALA A 569 47.62 -12.20 19.10
N LYS A 570 46.66 -11.67 18.30
CA LYS A 570 46.21 -10.28 18.45
C LYS A 570 45.40 -10.05 19.71
N ILE A 571 44.60 -11.02 20.16
CA ILE A 571 43.86 -10.96 21.44
C ILE A 571 44.83 -10.99 22.61
N GLU A 572 45.85 -11.86 22.57
CA GLU A 572 46.89 -11.93 23.61
C GLU A 572 47.73 -10.66 23.69
N GLU A 573 48.11 -10.09 22.55
CA GLU A 573 48.76 -8.79 22.49
C GLU A 573 47.91 -7.70 23.14
N ASN A 574 46.61 -7.64 22.81
CA ASN A 574 45.70 -6.65 23.39
C ASN A 574 45.55 -6.83 24.91
N ARG A 575 45.54 -8.06 25.42
CA ARG A 575 45.47 -8.33 26.86
C ARG A 575 46.69 -7.81 27.63
N LYS A 576 47.85 -7.68 26.96
CA LYS A 576 49.08 -7.16 27.55
C LYS A 576 49.15 -5.62 27.52
N ARG A 577 48.29 -4.94 26.74
CA ARG A 577 48.25 -3.48 26.64
C ARG A 577 47.42 -2.87 27.80
N PRO A 578 47.75 -1.63 28.26
CA PRO A 578 46.93 -0.89 29.21
C PRO A 578 45.50 -0.71 28.68
N GLU A 579 44.53 -0.80 29.55
CA GLU A 579 43.09 -0.71 29.18
C GLU A 579 42.71 0.53 28.37
N SER A 580 43.38 1.68 28.66
CA SER A 580 43.16 2.95 27.96
C SER A 580 43.53 2.95 26.47
N GLN A 581 44.38 2.02 26.02
CA GLN A 581 44.81 1.93 24.62
C GLN A 581 44.02 0.91 23.78
N THR A 582 43.20 0.10 24.42
CA THR A 582 42.41 -0.94 23.75
C THR A 582 40.99 -0.50 23.44
N GLU A 583 40.52 0.61 23.99
CA GLU A 583 39.16 1.12 23.80
C GLU A 583 38.98 1.81 22.44
N SER A 584 38.00 1.38 21.67
CA SER A 584 37.58 2.12 20.46
C SER A 584 36.86 3.42 20.81
N ALA A 585 36.90 4.42 19.91
CA ALA A 585 36.19 5.70 20.10
C ALA A 585 34.67 5.50 20.35
N PHE A 586 34.09 4.46 19.76
CA PHE A 586 32.68 4.10 19.97
C PHE A 586 32.44 3.54 21.38
N GLN A 587 33.32 2.72 21.89
CA GLN A 587 33.22 2.18 23.25
C GLN A 587 33.32 3.28 24.32
N ARG A 588 34.19 4.27 24.13
CA ARG A 588 34.26 5.44 25.01
C ARG A 588 32.95 6.22 25.07
N ARG A 589 32.36 6.49 23.91
CA ARG A 589 31.06 7.20 23.84
C ARG A 589 29.91 6.40 24.48
N LEU A 590 29.92 5.08 24.33
CA LEU A 590 28.92 4.20 24.95
C LEU A 590 29.06 4.19 26.48
N ASP A 591 30.29 4.13 27.00
CA ASP A 591 30.59 4.17 28.44
C ASP A 591 30.20 5.53 29.05
N GLU A 592 30.45 6.64 28.32
CA GLU A 592 30.04 7.98 28.73
C GLU A 592 28.50 8.09 28.79
N ALA A 593 27.80 7.56 27.79
CA ALA A 593 26.34 7.54 27.75
C ALA A 593 25.74 6.69 28.90
N MET A 594 26.33 5.52 29.19
CA MET A 594 25.90 4.67 30.30
C MET A 594 26.17 5.32 31.67
N LYS A 595 27.30 5.99 31.86
CA LYS A 595 27.61 6.75 33.07
C LYS A 595 26.65 7.91 33.29
N GLN A 596 26.31 8.65 32.22
CA GLN A 596 25.30 9.71 32.30
C GLN A 596 23.92 9.17 32.67
N GLN A 597 23.52 8.01 32.14
CA GLN A 597 22.23 7.38 32.45
C GLN A 597 22.17 6.89 33.90
N GLN A 598 23.28 6.35 34.45
CA GLN A 598 23.39 5.97 35.85
C GLN A 598 23.35 7.16 36.80
N GLN A 599 23.95 8.29 36.42
CA GLN A 599 23.90 9.52 37.20
C GLN A 599 22.49 10.13 37.21
N ARG A 600 21.73 10.03 36.11
CA ARG A 600 20.31 10.46 36.04
C ARG A 600 19.37 9.59 36.87
N LYS A 601 19.69 8.32 37.10
CA LYS A 601 18.90 7.41 37.98
C LYS A 601 19.22 7.56 39.47
N LYS A 602 20.29 8.27 39.83
CA LYS A 602 20.67 8.56 41.23
C LYS A 602 20.23 9.95 41.71
N LYS A 603 19.75 10.80 40.81
CA LYS A 603 19.00 12.01 41.09
C LYS A 603 17.48 11.74 40.98
#